data_126c53f7805c0eadb69238d1fb292b77
#
_entry.id   126c53f7805c0eadb69238d1fb292b77
#
_cell.length_a   1.000
_cell.length_b   1.000
_cell.length_c   1.000
_cell.angle_alpha   90.00
_cell.angle_beta   90.00
_cell.angle_gamma   90.00
#
_symmetry.space_group_name_H-M   'P 1'
#
loop_
_entity.id
_entity.type
_entity.pdbx_description
1 polymer ?
#
loop_
_entity_poly.entity_id
_entity_poly.type
_entity_poly.pdbx_seq_one_letter_code
_entity_poly.pdbx_strand_id
1 'polypeptide(L)'
;MAGQFETKQRTGRRFRFVLPCILMALAMVLMLISGGFLVMEQWIAQETTQPQLQEQPESTPSSVPQQSTPPTTPPATKISTATIGSTGDLLLHNKVIRSGYDQATGTYNYDSIFTHFSAFVSKVDYAVANLEVTLCGDDNGYEYSGYPCFNSPDAIVDAAKNAGFDMLLTANNHSFDTGIKGFLRTQEVIKDRGLDYIGTRYQEEDKNYVIKQVNGINIGMICYTYNTGTNSNGNVSLNGMQLTAQASRLLNSFSYWDLDGFYEKLSGELTAMRTEGTDAIMLYIHWGDEYTTTPNATQKKMAQALCDLGIDVIVGNHAHVPQPVELLTNTQDESKKTLCLYSMGNSVSNIRRGESYPPQTEDGLLFSVTFAKYSDGTVLLESTNILPTWVDRYVENGVSKFRILTMGEGWEENTEEKVKELCRESFDRTMAIVASGLEAANQYYVQNRLETEADLGIA
;
A
#
# COMPACT_ATOMS: atom_id res chain seq x y z
N MET A 1 -17.23 -54.04 40.41
CA MET A 1 -16.48 -54.80 39.37
C MET A 1 -15.47 -53.83 38.78
N ALA A 2 -14.19 -54.08 39.04
CA ALA A 2 -13.07 -53.22 38.62
C ALA A 2 -12.64 -53.58 37.21
N GLY A 3 -12.43 -52.59 36.36
CA GLY A 3 -11.83 -52.73 35.03
C GLY A 3 -10.51 -51.95 34.99
N GLN A 4 -9.41 -52.67 34.92
CA GLN A 4 -8.05 -52.19 34.80
C GLN A 4 -7.82 -51.56 33.42
N PHE A 5 -7.23 -50.36 33.37
CA PHE A 5 -6.65 -49.77 32.15
C PHE A 5 -5.14 -49.96 32.17
N GLU A 6 -4.62 -50.73 31.26
CA GLU A 6 -3.19 -50.89 30.98
C GLU A 6 -2.62 -49.66 30.26
N THR A 7 -1.58 -49.08 30.85
CA THR A 7 -0.72 -48.08 30.24
C THR A 7 0.32 -48.74 29.33
N LYS A 8 0.20 -48.58 28.01
CA LYS A 8 1.26 -48.90 27.05
C LYS A 8 2.21 -47.75 26.87
N GLN A 9 3.44 -47.91 27.34
CA GLN A 9 4.59 -47.06 27.07
C GLN A 9 4.85 -46.93 25.55
N ARG A 10 4.91 -45.72 25.03
CA ARG A 10 5.46 -45.35 23.72
C ARG A 10 6.78 -44.61 23.92
N THR A 11 7.85 -45.33 24.11
CA THR A 11 9.22 -44.82 23.98
C THR A 11 9.87 -45.54 22.78
N GLY A 12 10.36 -44.78 21.79
CA GLY A 12 11.23 -45.36 20.77
C GLY A 12 11.17 -44.85 19.35
N ARG A 13 10.69 -43.63 19.07
CA ARG A 13 10.68 -43.11 17.67
C ARG A 13 11.22 -41.71 17.43
N ARG A 14 11.75 -41.02 18.43
CA ARG A 14 12.27 -39.66 18.28
C ARG A 14 13.78 -39.53 17.94
N PHE A 15 14.56 -40.58 18.01
CA PHE A 15 16.00 -40.56 17.82
C PHE A 15 16.49 -40.80 16.38
N ARG A 16 15.62 -41.21 15.44
CA ARG A 16 16.05 -41.52 14.07
C ARG A 16 16.04 -40.38 13.07
N PHE A 17 15.50 -39.18 13.42
CA PHE A 17 15.43 -38.00 12.51
C PHE A 17 16.39 -36.87 12.88
N VAL A 18 16.97 -36.88 14.06
CA VAL A 18 17.84 -35.77 14.52
C VAL A 18 19.25 -35.85 13.94
N LEU A 19 19.79 -37.03 13.77
CA LEU A 19 21.17 -37.24 13.27
C LEU A 19 21.36 -36.80 11.80
N PRO A 20 20.46 -37.10 10.85
CA PRO A 20 20.55 -36.57 9.48
C PRO A 20 20.45 -35.06 9.39
N CYS A 21 19.63 -34.41 10.21
CA CYS A 21 19.49 -32.94 10.23
C CYS A 21 20.75 -32.24 10.75
N ILE A 22 21.42 -32.81 11.76
CA ILE A 22 22.70 -32.27 12.28
C ILE A 22 23.80 -32.43 11.25
N LEU A 23 23.88 -33.54 10.52
CA LEU A 23 24.87 -33.74 9.46
C LEU A 23 24.65 -32.82 8.26
N MET A 24 23.40 -32.52 7.88
CA MET A 24 23.09 -31.52 6.84
C MET A 24 23.47 -30.10 7.25
N ALA A 25 23.21 -29.72 8.50
CA ALA A 25 23.60 -28.40 9.01
C ALA A 25 25.12 -28.21 9.04
N LEU A 26 25.88 -29.25 9.44
CA LEU A 26 27.36 -29.23 9.42
C LEU A 26 27.92 -29.15 7.99
N ALA A 27 27.30 -29.82 7.01
CA ALA A 27 27.70 -29.75 5.61
C ALA A 27 27.46 -28.36 5.00
N MET A 28 26.35 -27.69 5.34
CA MET A 28 26.09 -26.31 4.89
C MET A 28 27.07 -25.29 5.49
N VAL A 29 27.44 -25.44 6.75
CA VAL A 29 28.45 -24.57 7.39
C VAL A 29 29.84 -24.76 6.74
N LEU A 30 30.22 -25.96 6.40
CA LEU A 30 31.49 -26.25 5.70
C LEU A 30 31.51 -25.71 4.27
N MET A 31 30.39 -25.72 3.54
CA MET A 31 30.29 -25.09 2.22
C MET A 31 30.38 -23.57 2.26
N LEU A 32 29.81 -22.94 3.29
CA LEU A 32 29.90 -21.48 3.47
C LEU A 32 31.32 -21.01 3.81
N ILE A 33 32.10 -21.82 4.58
CA ILE A 33 33.47 -21.51 4.92
C ILE A 33 34.38 -21.70 3.70
N SER A 34 34.18 -22.74 2.89
CA SER A 34 34.98 -22.99 1.67
C SER A 34 34.69 -21.99 0.55
N GLY A 35 33.41 -21.54 0.40
CA GLY A 35 33.03 -20.49 -0.54
C GLY A 35 33.61 -19.12 -0.21
N GLY A 36 33.69 -18.77 1.09
CA GLY A 36 34.32 -17.52 1.55
C GLY A 36 35.81 -17.42 1.27
N PHE A 37 36.57 -18.53 1.34
CA PHE A 37 37.99 -18.55 1.04
C PHE A 37 38.31 -18.35 -0.46
N LEU A 38 37.48 -18.89 -1.35
CA LEU A 38 37.67 -18.72 -2.81
C LEU A 38 37.39 -17.28 -3.29
N VAL A 39 36.47 -16.57 -2.66
CA VAL A 39 36.17 -15.16 -2.98
C VAL A 39 37.27 -14.24 -2.48
N MET A 40 37.92 -14.55 -1.35
CA MET A 40 38.99 -13.74 -0.78
C MET A 40 40.31 -13.86 -1.59
N GLU A 41 40.64 -15.04 -2.16
CA GLU A 41 41.80 -15.20 -3.04
C GLU A 41 41.63 -14.46 -4.39
N GLN A 42 40.43 -14.37 -4.94
CA GLN A 42 40.17 -13.58 -6.17
C GLN A 42 40.24 -12.06 -5.94
N TRP A 43 39.96 -11.57 -4.74
CA TRP A 43 40.04 -10.14 -4.40
C TRP A 43 41.49 -9.66 -4.25
N ILE A 44 42.37 -10.48 -3.69
CA ILE A 44 43.82 -10.17 -3.50
C ILE A 44 44.61 -10.16 -4.84
N ALA A 45 44.13 -10.85 -5.87
CA ALA A 45 44.77 -10.90 -7.17
C ALA A 45 44.51 -9.68 -8.09
N GLN A 46 43.58 -8.79 -7.75
CA GLN A 46 43.22 -7.61 -8.56
C GLN A 46 43.95 -6.31 -8.17
N GLU A 47 44.71 -6.26 -7.07
CA GLU A 47 45.34 -5.02 -6.58
C GLU A 47 46.79 -4.76 -7.03
N THR A 48 47.38 -5.58 -7.91
CA THR A 48 48.80 -5.47 -8.28
C THR A 48 49.09 -5.17 -9.75
N THR A 49 48.30 -4.31 -10.40
CA THR A 49 48.69 -3.81 -11.75
C THR A 49 48.31 -2.33 -11.91
N GLN A 50 49.19 -1.43 -11.50
CA GLN A 50 49.17 -0.04 -11.94
C GLN A 50 50.04 0.12 -13.20
N PRO A 51 49.54 0.79 -14.26
CA PRO A 51 50.38 1.18 -15.42
C PRO A 51 51.19 2.44 -15.10
N GLN A 52 52.47 2.40 -15.43
CA GLN A 52 53.37 3.57 -15.39
C GLN A 52 52.94 4.63 -16.43
N LEU A 53 52.85 5.88 -15.98
CA LEU A 53 52.68 7.06 -16.83
C LEU A 53 54.02 7.36 -17.56
N GLN A 54 54.00 7.40 -18.91
CA GLN A 54 55.04 7.97 -19.73
C GLN A 54 54.82 9.48 -19.89
N GLU A 55 55.83 10.28 -19.55
CA GLU A 55 55.91 11.71 -19.84
C GLU A 55 56.04 11.95 -21.35
N GLN A 56 55.19 12.84 -21.89
CA GLN A 56 55.37 13.42 -23.23
C GLN A 56 55.72 14.92 -23.10
N PRO A 57 56.54 15.47 -24.05
CA PRO A 57 57.14 16.78 -23.92
C PRO A 57 56.15 17.92 -24.24
N GLU A 58 56.39 19.06 -23.57
CA GLU A 58 55.67 20.34 -23.71
C GLU A 58 55.62 20.85 -25.17
N SER A 59 54.42 21.16 -25.64
CA SER A 59 54.18 21.93 -26.86
C SER A 59 53.50 23.26 -26.52
N THR A 60 54.10 24.32 -27.12
CA THR A 60 53.76 25.73 -27.07
C THR A 60 52.26 26.09 -27.25
N PRO A 61 51.75 27.17 -26.62
CA PRO A 61 50.34 27.52 -26.64
C PRO A 61 49.85 28.04 -27.98
N SER A 62 48.99 27.35 -28.64
CA SER A 62 48.19 27.81 -29.76
C SER A 62 46.90 28.47 -29.24
N SER A 63 46.57 29.61 -29.81
CA SER A 63 45.35 30.40 -29.50
C SER A 63 44.08 29.57 -29.54
N VAL A 64 43.40 29.45 -28.39
CA VAL A 64 42.14 28.78 -28.26
C VAL A 64 41.03 29.66 -28.89
N PRO A 65 40.23 29.14 -29.83
CA PRO A 65 38.98 29.82 -30.23
C PRO A 65 38.04 29.90 -29.04
N GLN A 66 37.50 31.05 -28.78
CA GLN A 66 36.47 31.28 -27.75
C GLN A 66 35.28 30.37 -28.03
N GLN A 67 35.16 29.30 -27.26
CA GLN A 67 34.04 28.38 -27.35
C GLN A 67 32.80 29.14 -26.87
N SER A 68 31.88 29.38 -27.79
CA SER A 68 30.56 29.92 -27.46
C SER A 68 29.90 28.98 -26.44
N THR A 69 29.64 29.45 -25.24
CA THR A 69 28.82 28.76 -24.26
C THR A 69 27.50 28.37 -24.92
N PRO A 70 27.07 27.09 -24.83
CA PRO A 70 25.72 26.73 -25.29
C PRO A 70 24.69 27.63 -24.59
N PRO A 71 23.60 28.01 -25.24
CA PRO A 71 22.53 28.75 -24.59
C PRO A 71 22.08 27.94 -23.37
N THR A 72 22.26 28.50 -22.19
CA THR A 72 21.71 27.91 -20.96
C THR A 72 20.20 27.99 -21.06
N THR A 73 19.54 26.84 -21.24
CA THR A 73 18.08 26.75 -21.11
C THR A 73 17.73 27.28 -19.71
N PRO A 74 16.77 28.19 -19.56
CA PRO A 74 16.32 28.62 -18.25
C PRO A 74 15.95 27.41 -17.39
N PRO A 75 16.22 27.45 -16.08
CA PRO A 75 15.79 26.34 -15.20
C PRO A 75 14.26 26.15 -15.33
N ALA A 76 13.83 24.91 -15.28
CA ALA A 76 12.42 24.57 -15.35
C ALA A 76 11.71 25.13 -14.11
N THR A 77 10.59 25.81 -14.29
CA THR A 77 9.78 26.39 -13.19
C THR A 77 8.56 25.53 -12.93
N LYS A 78 8.17 25.39 -11.66
CA LYS A 78 6.98 24.66 -11.26
C LYS A 78 5.71 25.37 -11.72
N ILE A 79 4.83 24.64 -12.42
CA ILE A 79 3.60 25.22 -13.01
C ILE A 79 2.32 24.69 -12.35
N SER A 80 2.34 23.49 -11.76
CA SER A 80 1.20 22.96 -11.01
C SER A 80 1.64 21.85 -10.05
N THR A 81 0.76 21.53 -9.08
CA THR A 81 0.90 20.41 -8.16
C THR A 81 -0.39 19.60 -8.10
N ALA A 82 -0.27 18.29 -7.86
CA ALA A 82 -1.38 17.37 -7.61
C ALA A 82 -1.10 16.57 -6.35
N THR A 83 -1.94 16.70 -5.33
CA THR A 83 -1.83 15.96 -4.08
C THR A 83 -2.87 14.85 -4.03
N ILE A 84 -2.39 13.61 -3.97
CA ILE A 84 -3.24 12.42 -3.84
C ILE A 84 -3.22 11.95 -2.40
N GLY A 85 -4.40 11.88 -1.77
CA GLY A 85 -4.57 11.37 -0.41
C GLY A 85 -5.09 9.93 -0.42
N SER A 86 -4.64 9.10 0.53
CA SER A 86 -5.08 7.71 0.64
C SER A 86 -5.28 7.31 2.10
N THR A 87 -6.25 6.42 2.36
CA THR A 87 -6.44 5.79 3.68
C THR A 87 -6.65 4.29 3.53
N GLY A 88 -6.41 3.56 4.63
CA GLY A 88 -6.47 2.10 4.67
C GLY A 88 -7.88 1.50 4.64
N ASP A 89 -8.01 0.36 5.28
CA ASP A 89 -9.12 -0.56 5.12
C ASP A 89 -10.41 -0.04 5.78
N LEU A 90 -11.48 0.13 4.99
CA LEU A 90 -12.85 0.30 5.45
C LEU A 90 -13.46 -1.10 5.63
N LEU A 91 -13.37 -1.64 6.85
CA LEU A 91 -13.72 -3.02 7.17
C LEU A 91 -14.85 -3.08 8.21
N LEU A 92 -16.09 -3.27 7.72
CA LEU A 92 -17.28 -3.16 8.55
C LEU A 92 -17.64 -4.47 9.25
N HIS A 93 -17.02 -4.73 10.38
CA HIS A 93 -17.43 -5.81 11.29
C HIS A 93 -18.85 -5.57 11.84
N ASN A 94 -19.51 -6.61 12.36
CA ASN A 94 -20.89 -6.54 12.87
C ASN A 94 -21.17 -5.39 13.86
N LYS A 95 -20.18 -5.00 14.68
CA LYS A 95 -20.34 -3.85 15.59
C LYS A 95 -20.28 -2.51 14.86
N VAL A 96 -19.44 -2.41 13.81
CA VAL A 96 -19.36 -1.22 12.96
C VAL A 96 -20.68 -1.11 12.17
N ILE A 97 -21.16 -2.20 11.57
CA ILE A 97 -22.45 -2.21 10.86
C ILE A 97 -23.57 -1.68 11.78
N ARG A 98 -23.69 -2.26 13.00
CA ARG A 98 -24.72 -1.83 13.96
C ARG A 98 -24.55 -0.40 14.47
N SER A 99 -23.35 0.16 14.45
CA SER A 99 -23.12 1.53 14.91
C SER A 99 -23.79 2.59 14.06
N GLY A 100 -24.00 2.30 12.77
CA GLY A 100 -24.68 3.19 11.83
C GLY A 100 -26.21 3.02 11.78
N TYR A 101 -26.76 1.95 12.39
CA TYR A 101 -28.18 1.67 12.32
C TYR A 101 -29.01 2.63 13.19
N ASP A 102 -29.99 3.25 12.56
CA ASP A 102 -31.03 4.06 13.24
C ASP A 102 -32.33 3.25 13.36
N GLN A 103 -32.67 2.87 14.58
CA GLN A 103 -33.85 2.08 14.85
C GLN A 103 -35.17 2.83 14.55
N ALA A 104 -35.17 4.16 14.60
CA ALA A 104 -36.37 4.96 14.37
C ALA A 104 -36.76 5.03 12.89
N THR A 105 -35.75 5.03 12.01
CA THR A 105 -35.94 5.13 10.55
C THR A 105 -35.74 3.79 9.84
N GLY A 106 -35.09 2.83 10.47
CA GLY A 106 -34.70 1.56 9.85
C GLY A 106 -33.58 1.69 8.82
N THR A 107 -32.83 2.80 8.84
CA THR A 107 -31.76 3.11 7.87
C THR A 107 -30.38 3.09 8.52
N TYR A 108 -29.34 3.16 7.69
CA TYR A 108 -27.96 3.26 8.13
C TYR A 108 -27.35 4.61 7.78
N ASN A 109 -26.52 5.14 8.67
CA ASN A 109 -25.67 6.31 8.43
C ASN A 109 -24.33 6.13 9.12
N TYR A 110 -23.23 6.40 8.41
CA TYR A 110 -21.85 6.27 8.90
C TYR A 110 -21.08 7.59 8.85
N ASP A 111 -21.71 8.73 8.55
CA ASP A 111 -21.04 10.04 8.44
C ASP A 111 -20.24 10.39 9.69
N SER A 112 -20.76 10.02 10.89
CA SER A 112 -20.09 10.28 12.15
C SER A 112 -18.72 9.60 12.30
N ILE A 113 -18.47 8.50 11.57
CA ILE A 113 -17.17 7.81 11.57
C ILE A 113 -16.09 8.72 11.01
N PHE A 114 -16.41 9.51 9.97
CA PHE A 114 -15.48 10.31 9.19
C PHE A 114 -15.42 11.79 9.58
N THR A 115 -16.07 12.20 10.67
CA THR A 115 -16.17 13.62 11.07
C THR A 115 -14.81 14.33 11.13
N HIS A 116 -13.76 13.65 11.57
CA HIS A 116 -12.40 14.21 11.67
C HIS A 116 -11.57 14.11 10.37
N PHE A 117 -12.09 13.45 9.35
CA PHE A 117 -11.40 13.28 8.07
C PHE A 117 -11.49 14.54 7.18
N SER A 118 -12.54 15.32 7.28
CA SER A 118 -12.79 16.46 6.40
C SER A 118 -11.62 17.46 6.35
N ALA A 119 -10.94 17.67 7.49
CA ALA A 119 -9.78 18.55 7.58
C ALA A 119 -8.55 18.03 6.80
N PHE A 120 -8.42 16.71 6.62
CA PHE A 120 -7.38 16.12 5.78
C PHE A 120 -7.81 16.12 4.32
N VAL A 121 -9.01 15.61 4.03
CA VAL A 121 -9.51 15.45 2.66
C VAL A 121 -9.57 16.79 1.94
N SER A 122 -9.89 17.89 2.67
CA SER A 122 -9.87 19.25 2.10
C SER A 122 -8.47 19.75 1.69
N LYS A 123 -7.38 19.07 2.07
CA LYS A 123 -6.00 19.44 1.75
C LYS A 123 -5.42 18.60 0.60
N VAL A 124 -6.15 17.65 0.08
CA VAL A 124 -5.74 16.82 -1.06
C VAL A 124 -6.64 17.12 -2.25
N ASP A 125 -6.12 16.94 -3.45
CA ASP A 125 -6.83 17.21 -4.69
C ASP A 125 -7.64 15.99 -5.18
N TYR A 126 -7.29 14.79 -4.71
CA TYR A 126 -7.97 13.53 -5.02
C TYR A 126 -7.76 12.54 -3.88
N ALA A 127 -8.85 11.98 -3.33
CA ALA A 127 -8.83 11.14 -2.14
C ALA A 127 -9.29 9.71 -2.42
N VAL A 128 -8.55 8.71 -1.91
CA VAL A 128 -8.72 7.26 -2.16
C VAL A 128 -8.84 6.49 -0.85
N ALA A 129 -9.76 5.52 -0.78
CA ALA A 129 -9.90 4.60 0.36
C ALA A 129 -10.03 3.14 -0.09
N ASN A 130 -9.53 2.18 0.70
CA ASN A 130 -9.77 0.76 0.42
C ASN A 130 -11.10 0.29 0.99
N LEU A 131 -12.05 -0.10 0.12
CA LEU A 131 -13.34 -0.67 0.51
C LEU A 131 -13.20 -2.19 0.63
N GLU A 132 -12.92 -2.68 1.84
CA GLU A 132 -12.67 -4.10 2.10
C GLU A 132 -13.92 -4.85 2.55
N VAL A 133 -14.99 -4.67 1.80
CA VAL A 133 -16.30 -5.32 1.99
C VAL A 133 -17.03 -5.45 0.66
N THR A 134 -18.03 -6.33 0.59
CA THR A 134 -19.01 -6.33 -0.51
C THR A 134 -20.29 -5.57 -0.12
N LEU A 135 -21.03 -5.11 -1.12
CA LEU A 135 -22.29 -4.39 -0.99
C LEU A 135 -23.40 -5.17 -1.73
N CYS A 136 -23.82 -6.31 -1.16
CA CYS A 136 -24.81 -7.19 -1.79
C CYS A 136 -26.26 -6.76 -1.51
N GLY A 137 -26.48 -5.88 -0.53
CA GLY A 137 -27.80 -5.57 0.03
C GLY A 137 -28.25 -6.64 1.04
N ASP A 138 -29.45 -6.46 1.58
CA ASP A 138 -30.06 -7.34 2.59
C ASP A 138 -31.36 -8.00 2.11
N ASP A 139 -31.52 -8.10 0.79
CA ASP A 139 -32.65 -8.73 0.13
C ASP A 139 -32.33 -10.14 -0.41
N ASN A 140 -33.37 -10.89 -0.79
CA ASN A 140 -33.25 -12.19 -1.46
C ASN A 140 -32.37 -13.21 -0.73
N GLY A 141 -32.42 -13.24 0.60
CA GLY A 141 -31.70 -14.19 1.45
C GLY A 141 -30.28 -13.75 1.84
N TYR A 142 -29.89 -12.53 1.51
CA TYR A 142 -28.70 -11.89 2.03
C TYR A 142 -29.04 -11.10 3.29
N GLU A 143 -28.07 -11.02 4.19
CA GLU A 143 -28.13 -10.18 5.39
C GLU A 143 -26.82 -9.41 5.51
N TYR A 144 -26.87 -8.24 6.13
CA TYR A 144 -25.63 -7.53 6.46
C TYR A 144 -24.80 -8.30 7.48
N SER A 145 -23.53 -8.51 7.20
CA SER A 145 -22.61 -9.33 8.00
C SER A 145 -21.19 -8.77 7.99
N GLY A 146 -20.50 -8.97 9.12
CA GLY A 146 -19.05 -8.79 9.21
C GLY A 146 -18.32 -10.11 8.97
N TYR A 147 -17.12 -10.23 9.61
CA TYR A 147 -16.27 -11.43 9.46
C TYR A 147 -17.07 -12.73 9.72
N PRO A 148 -16.84 -13.82 8.93
CA PRO A 148 -15.79 -13.99 7.91
C PRO A 148 -16.18 -13.55 6.49
N CYS A 149 -17.44 -13.23 6.20
CA CYS A 149 -17.94 -12.82 4.89
C CYS A 149 -18.64 -11.48 5.03
N PHE A 150 -17.98 -10.43 4.56
CA PHE A 150 -18.47 -9.06 4.72
C PHE A 150 -19.52 -8.70 3.68
N ASN A 151 -20.70 -8.29 4.18
CA ASN A 151 -21.74 -7.67 3.40
C ASN A 151 -22.23 -6.40 4.14
N SER A 152 -21.92 -5.24 3.62
CA SER A 152 -22.15 -3.98 4.33
C SER A 152 -23.30 -3.18 3.70
N PRO A 153 -23.98 -2.32 4.49
CA PRO A 153 -24.94 -1.36 3.96
C PRO A 153 -24.27 -0.37 2.99
N ASP A 154 -24.97 -0.01 1.93
CA ASP A 154 -24.52 0.96 0.93
C ASP A 154 -24.15 2.33 1.54
N ALA A 155 -24.73 2.66 2.67
CA ALA A 155 -24.49 3.90 3.42
C ALA A 155 -23.01 4.15 3.77
N ILE A 156 -22.12 3.12 3.72
CA ILE A 156 -20.68 3.35 3.87
C ILE A 156 -20.10 4.11 2.68
N VAL A 157 -20.60 3.88 1.48
CA VAL A 157 -20.19 4.61 0.28
C VAL A 157 -20.72 6.04 0.33
N ASP A 158 -21.95 6.22 0.82
CA ASP A 158 -22.51 7.56 1.05
C ASP A 158 -21.65 8.35 2.04
N ALA A 159 -21.26 7.73 3.15
CA ALA A 159 -20.41 8.36 4.16
C ALA A 159 -18.99 8.65 3.63
N ALA A 160 -18.39 7.75 2.85
CA ALA A 160 -17.10 7.99 2.20
C ALA A 160 -17.17 9.19 1.24
N LYS A 161 -18.22 9.26 0.41
CA LYS A 161 -18.47 10.42 -0.47
C LYS A 161 -18.65 11.71 0.31
N ASN A 162 -19.48 11.69 1.37
CA ASN A 162 -19.72 12.86 2.22
C ASN A 162 -18.45 13.32 2.95
N ALA A 163 -17.53 12.41 3.25
CA ALA A 163 -16.21 12.73 3.79
C ALA A 163 -15.27 13.35 2.76
N GLY A 164 -15.59 13.28 1.46
CA GLY A 164 -14.85 13.87 0.36
C GLY A 164 -13.94 12.90 -0.39
N PHE A 165 -14.11 11.59 -0.22
CA PHE A 165 -13.38 10.61 -1.04
C PHE A 165 -13.90 10.64 -2.48
N ASP A 166 -12.99 10.45 -3.44
CA ASP A 166 -13.23 10.45 -4.88
C ASP A 166 -13.24 9.03 -5.46
N MET A 167 -12.47 8.11 -4.86
CA MET A 167 -12.27 6.76 -5.37
C MET A 167 -12.25 5.71 -4.26
N LEU A 168 -12.79 4.52 -4.57
CA LEU A 168 -12.71 3.35 -3.71
C LEU A 168 -11.93 2.22 -4.41
N LEU A 169 -10.96 1.63 -3.69
CA LEU A 169 -10.25 0.43 -4.12
C LEU A 169 -11.12 -0.79 -3.84
N THR A 170 -11.26 -1.66 -4.82
CA THR A 170 -12.16 -2.82 -4.76
C THR A 170 -11.45 -4.16 -4.95
N ALA A 171 -10.12 -4.17 -5.20
CA ALA A 171 -9.33 -5.40 -5.22
C ALA A 171 -8.71 -5.68 -3.85
N ASN A 172 -9.34 -6.57 -3.09
CA ASN A 172 -8.89 -7.09 -1.81
C ASN A 172 -9.38 -8.54 -1.63
N ASN A 173 -8.94 -9.23 -0.59
CA ASN A 173 -9.31 -10.62 -0.33
C ASN A 173 -10.80 -10.81 0.01
N HIS A 174 -11.55 -9.72 0.33
CA HIS A 174 -12.99 -9.73 0.60
C HIS A 174 -13.87 -9.29 -0.58
N SER A 175 -13.29 -9.06 -1.77
CA SER A 175 -14.03 -8.60 -2.95
C SER A 175 -15.13 -9.56 -3.45
N PHE A 176 -15.12 -10.84 -3.00
CA PHE A 176 -16.03 -11.88 -3.46
C PHE A 176 -16.86 -12.54 -2.35
N ASP A 177 -16.92 -11.97 -1.15
CA ASP A 177 -17.54 -12.57 0.05
C ASP A 177 -19.02 -12.92 -0.13
N THR A 178 -19.75 -12.19 -0.96
CA THR A 178 -21.16 -12.45 -1.29
C THR A 178 -21.34 -12.96 -2.72
N GLY A 179 -20.27 -13.56 -3.30
CA GLY A 179 -20.29 -14.15 -4.64
C GLY A 179 -20.42 -13.10 -5.74
N ILE A 180 -20.76 -13.56 -6.95
CA ILE A 180 -20.82 -12.69 -8.14
C ILE A 180 -21.85 -11.56 -8.02
N LYS A 181 -22.96 -11.78 -7.28
CA LYS A 181 -23.99 -10.75 -7.09
C LYS A 181 -23.39 -9.53 -6.34
N GLY A 182 -22.77 -9.76 -5.18
CA GLY A 182 -22.18 -8.68 -4.42
C GLY A 182 -20.96 -8.10 -5.12
N PHE A 183 -20.14 -8.93 -5.78
CA PHE A 183 -19.00 -8.48 -6.58
C PHE A 183 -19.41 -7.44 -7.63
N LEU A 184 -20.44 -7.68 -8.43
CA LEU A 184 -20.90 -6.73 -9.45
C LEU A 184 -21.66 -5.56 -8.83
N ARG A 185 -22.57 -5.83 -7.84
CA ARG A 185 -23.36 -4.79 -7.21
C ARG A 185 -22.50 -3.75 -6.47
N THR A 186 -21.37 -4.16 -5.87
CA THR A 186 -20.47 -3.21 -5.20
C THR A 186 -20.02 -2.11 -6.16
N GLN A 187 -19.68 -2.46 -7.39
CA GLN A 187 -19.25 -1.52 -8.43
C GLN A 187 -20.42 -0.60 -8.86
N GLU A 188 -21.62 -1.16 -9.02
CA GLU A 188 -22.83 -0.39 -9.34
C GLU A 188 -23.10 0.65 -8.24
N VAL A 189 -23.09 0.23 -6.98
CA VAL A 189 -23.30 1.10 -5.82
C VAL A 189 -22.32 2.27 -5.78
N ILE A 190 -21.03 2.01 -6.01
CA ILE A 190 -20.00 3.06 -6.01
C ILE A 190 -20.25 4.04 -7.16
N LYS A 191 -20.46 3.51 -8.36
CA LYS A 191 -20.71 4.30 -9.58
C LYS A 191 -21.97 5.16 -9.47
N ASP A 192 -23.07 4.60 -8.95
CA ASP A 192 -24.34 5.31 -8.80
C ASP A 192 -24.23 6.50 -7.84
N ARG A 193 -23.29 6.46 -6.91
CA ARG A 193 -22.97 7.57 -6.01
C ARG A 193 -21.97 8.56 -6.63
N GLY A 194 -21.50 8.29 -7.83
CA GLY A 194 -20.57 9.15 -8.58
C GLY A 194 -19.15 9.14 -8.03
N LEU A 195 -18.74 8.04 -7.39
CA LEU A 195 -17.36 7.77 -7.04
C LEU A 195 -16.69 6.92 -8.12
N ASP A 196 -15.38 7.07 -8.25
CA ASP A 196 -14.56 6.16 -9.04
C ASP A 196 -14.26 4.87 -8.27
N TYR A 197 -13.90 3.81 -8.99
CA TYR A 197 -13.37 2.58 -8.39
C TYR A 197 -12.32 1.94 -9.30
N ILE A 198 -11.37 1.23 -8.70
CA ILE A 198 -10.36 0.43 -9.40
C ILE A 198 -10.09 -0.88 -8.65
N GLY A 199 -9.63 -1.89 -9.41
CA GLY A 199 -9.27 -3.21 -8.88
C GLY A 199 -10.23 -4.30 -9.31
N THR A 200 -11.51 -3.96 -9.50
CA THR A 200 -12.51 -4.80 -10.16
C THR A 200 -13.07 -4.07 -11.38
N ARG A 201 -13.65 -4.82 -12.32
CA ARG A 201 -14.32 -4.28 -13.51
C ARG A 201 -15.74 -4.80 -13.60
N TYR A 202 -16.65 -4.02 -14.16
CA TYR A 202 -18.03 -4.44 -14.36
C TYR A 202 -18.16 -5.38 -15.59
N GLN A 203 -17.36 -5.12 -16.62
CA GLN A 203 -17.28 -5.89 -17.86
C GLN A 203 -15.83 -6.03 -18.33
N GLU A 204 -15.55 -7.00 -19.18
CA GLU A 204 -14.18 -7.33 -19.60
C GLU A 204 -13.53 -6.24 -20.46
N GLU A 205 -14.35 -5.46 -21.17
CA GLU A 205 -13.93 -4.35 -22.02
C GLU A 205 -13.49 -3.12 -21.24
N ASP A 206 -13.87 -3.02 -19.96
CA ASP A 206 -13.45 -1.92 -19.11
C ASP A 206 -11.93 -2.02 -18.85
N LYS A 207 -11.28 -0.87 -18.76
CA LYS A 207 -9.87 -0.80 -18.37
C LYS A 207 -9.68 -1.27 -16.93
N ASN A 208 -8.59 -1.95 -16.66
CA ASN A 208 -8.22 -2.39 -15.31
C ASN A 208 -7.40 -1.36 -14.53
N TYR A 209 -7.26 -0.16 -15.06
CA TYR A 209 -6.65 1.01 -14.45
C TYR A 209 -7.46 2.27 -14.81
N VAL A 210 -7.17 3.36 -14.12
CA VAL A 210 -7.71 4.69 -14.45
C VAL A 210 -6.57 5.68 -14.62
N ILE A 211 -6.79 6.72 -15.44
CA ILE A 211 -5.92 7.89 -15.53
C ILE A 211 -6.78 9.09 -15.14
N LYS A 212 -6.41 9.75 -14.04
CA LYS A 212 -7.08 10.95 -13.55
C LYS A 212 -6.23 12.17 -13.80
N GLN A 213 -6.80 13.17 -14.46
CA GLN A 213 -6.17 14.47 -14.56
C GLN A 213 -6.49 15.28 -13.31
N VAL A 214 -5.47 15.53 -12.51
CA VAL A 214 -5.54 16.31 -11.28
C VAL A 214 -4.65 17.53 -11.44
N ASN A 215 -5.22 18.73 -11.43
CA ASN A 215 -4.50 20.00 -11.63
C ASN A 215 -3.56 20.03 -12.86
N GLY A 216 -3.95 19.35 -13.96
CA GLY A 216 -3.15 19.27 -15.19
C GLY A 216 -2.04 18.23 -15.19
N ILE A 217 -1.99 17.35 -14.18
CA ILE A 217 -1.10 16.21 -14.07
C ILE A 217 -1.93 14.93 -14.26
N ASN A 218 -1.53 14.06 -15.18
CA ASN A 218 -2.21 12.79 -15.44
C ASN A 218 -1.66 11.70 -14.52
N ILE A 219 -2.39 11.36 -13.47
CA ILE A 219 -2.03 10.30 -12.52
C ILE A 219 -2.68 8.99 -12.94
N GLY A 220 -1.86 8.02 -13.29
CA GLY A 220 -2.30 6.65 -13.54
C GLY A 220 -2.42 5.89 -12.22
N MET A 221 -3.55 5.21 -12.00
CA MET A 221 -3.81 4.43 -10.80
C MET A 221 -4.27 3.03 -11.18
N ILE A 222 -3.69 2.03 -10.52
CA ILE A 222 -4.04 0.62 -10.69
C ILE A 222 -4.07 -0.08 -9.32
N CYS A 223 -4.96 -1.05 -9.12
CA CYS A 223 -5.11 -1.75 -7.84
C CYS A 223 -5.11 -3.26 -8.06
N TYR A 224 -4.38 -3.99 -7.23
CA TYR A 224 -4.26 -5.45 -7.27
C TYR A 224 -4.42 -6.08 -5.89
N THR A 225 -4.95 -7.31 -5.85
CA THR A 225 -4.96 -8.17 -4.65
C THR A 225 -4.29 -9.51 -4.93
N TYR A 226 -3.71 -10.13 -3.90
CA TYR A 226 -3.28 -11.52 -4.00
C TYR A 226 -4.49 -12.46 -4.14
N ASN A 227 -4.29 -13.60 -4.77
CA ASN A 227 -5.26 -14.69 -4.77
C ASN A 227 -4.73 -15.88 -3.95
N THR A 228 -5.65 -16.72 -3.45
CA THR A 228 -5.32 -17.88 -2.61
C THR A 228 -5.23 -19.19 -3.40
N GLY A 229 -5.16 -19.12 -4.72
CA GLY A 229 -4.96 -20.22 -5.64
C GLY A 229 -5.72 -20.07 -6.94
N THR A 230 -5.37 -20.91 -7.91
CA THR A 230 -5.99 -20.95 -9.24
C THR A 230 -6.33 -22.42 -9.57
N ASN A 231 -7.56 -22.69 -10.02
CA ASN A 231 -7.96 -24.02 -10.42
C ASN A 231 -7.50 -24.35 -11.86
N SER A 232 -7.74 -25.61 -12.30
CA SER A 232 -7.35 -26.09 -13.64
C SER A 232 -8.02 -25.32 -14.80
N ASN A 233 -9.10 -24.58 -14.55
CA ASN A 233 -9.80 -23.77 -15.54
C ASN A 233 -9.33 -22.31 -15.53
N GLY A 234 -8.31 -21.95 -14.74
CA GLY A 234 -7.80 -20.60 -14.62
C GLY A 234 -8.61 -19.68 -13.70
N ASN A 235 -9.64 -20.19 -13.01
CA ASN A 235 -10.41 -19.39 -12.06
C ASN A 235 -9.65 -19.26 -10.74
N VAL A 236 -9.54 -18.04 -10.24
CA VAL A 236 -8.83 -17.74 -8.99
C VAL A 236 -9.73 -17.93 -7.77
N SER A 237 -9.13 -18.02 -6.60
CA SER A 237 -9.82 -18.05 -5.31
C SER A 237 -9.40 -16.85 -4.44
N LEU A 238 -10.32 -16.32 -3.66
CA LEU A 238 -10.06 -15.35 -2.58
C LEU A 238 -10.51 -15.95 -1.26
N ASN A 239 -9.68 -15.90 -0.22
CA ASN A 239 -9.97 -16.47 1.10
C ASN A 239 -10.48 -17.93 1.02
N GLY A 240 -9.98 -18.71 0.04
CA GLY A 240 -10.41 -20.08 -0.21
C GLY A 240 -11.75 -20.22 -0.96
N MET A 241 -12.45 -19.13 -1.24
CA MET A 241 -13.66 -19.15 -2.07
C MET A 241 -13.29 -19.08 -3.56
N GLN A 242 -13.75 -20.08 -4.32
CA GLN A 242 -13.54 -20.14 -5.76
C GLN A 242 -14.41 -19.10 -6.47
N LEU A 243 -13.81 -18.18 -7.20
CA LEU A 243 -14.51 -17.23 -8.03
C LEU A 243 -15.15 -17.90 -9.26
N THR A 244 -16.23 -17.30 -9.75
CA THR A 244 -16.76 -17.66 -11.07
C THR A 244 -15.74 -17.29 -12.16
N ALA A 245 -15.86 -17.91 -13.34
CA ALA A 245 -15.02 -17.57 -14.50
C ALA A 245 -15.13 -16.07 -14.86
N GLN A 246 -16.33 -15.51 -14.75
CA GLN A 246 -16.58 -14.09 -14.96
C GLN A 246 -15.82 -13.22 -13.94
N ALA A 247 -16.01 -13.44 -12.64
CA ALA A 247 -15.35 -12.66 -11.60
C ALA A 247 -13.81 -12.77 -11.67
N SER A 248 -13.29 -13.97 -11.99
CA SER A 248 -11.85 -14.20 -12.15
C SER A 248 -11.22 -13.33 -13.28
N ARG A 249 -11.97 -13.06 -14.35
CA ARG A 249 -11.51 -12.16 -15.41
C ARG A 249 -11.68 -10.68 -15.10
N LEU A 250 -12.61 -10.35 -14.21
CA LEU A 250 -12.93 -8.95 -13.83
C LEU A 250 -12.14 -8.44 -12.63
N LEU A 251 -11.49 -9.32 -11.86
CA LEU A 251 -10.67 -8.97 -10.72
C LEU A 251 -9.21 -8.78 -11.13
N ASN A 252 -8.60 -7.69 -10.72
CA ASN A 252 -7.16 -7.52 -10.76
C ASN A 252 -6.52 -8.30 -9.62
N SER A 253 -5.99 -9.47 -9.92
CA SER A 253 -5.30 -10.30 -8.91
C SER A 253 -3.97 -10.83 -9.40
N PHE A 254 -3.11 -11.15 -8.44
CA PHE A 254 -1.83 -11.83 -8.66
C PHE A 254 -1.70 -13.07 -7.78
N SER A 255 -0.82 -13.96 -8.18
CA SER A 255 -0.50 -15.16 -7.42
C SER A 255 0.92 -15.08 -6.87
N TYR A 256 1.12 -15.37 -5.58
CA TYR A 256 2.46 -15.51 -5.00
C TYR A 256 3.25 -16.69 -5.60
N TRP A 257 2.57 -17.62 -6.27
CA TRP A 257 3.20 -18.76 -6.95
C TRP A 257 3.54 -18.48 -8.41
N ASP A 258 3.14 -17.29 -8.95
CA ASP A 258 3.42 -16.86 -10.32
C ASP A 258 3.63 -15.34 -10.38
N LEU A 259 4.70 -14.89 -9.72
CA LEU A 259 5.05 -13.46 -9.71
C LEU A 259 5.60 -12.99 -11.05
N ASP A 260 6.28 -13.85 -11.79
CA ASP A 260 6.81 -13.49 -13.11
C ASP A 260 5.69 -13.20 -14.10
N GLY A 261 4.64 -14.04 -14.14
CA GLY A 261 3.44 -13.77 -14.94
C GLY A 261 2.69 -12.50 -14.50
N PHE A 262 2.68 -12.20 -13.20
CA PHE A 262 2.15 -10.93 -12.70
C PHE A 262 2.94 -9.73 -13.21
N TYR A 263 4.28 -9.76 -13.13
CA TYR A 263 5.12 -8.66 -13.58
C TYR A 263 5.04 -8.44 -15.10
N GLU A 264 4.98 -9.51 -15.89
CA GLU A 264 4.79 -9.44 -17.34
C GLU A 264 3.47 -8.74 -17.69
N LYS A 265 2.36 -9.18 -17.08
CA LYS A 265 1.04 -8.57 -17.27
C LYS A 265 1.05 -7.09 -16.87
N LEU A 266 1.53 -6.78 -15.67
CA LEU A 266 1.59 -5.42 -15.17
C LEU A 266 2.46 -4.51 -16.03
N SER A 267 3.60 -4.99 -16.54
CA SER A 267 4.47 -4.25 -17.45
C SER A 267 3.72 -3.82 -18.72
N GLY A 268 2.88 -4.70 -19.28
CA GLY A 268 2.00 -4.36 -20.41
C GLY A 268 1.02 -3.24 -20.10
N GLU A 269 0.39 -3.30 -18.92
CA GLU A 269 -0.56 -2.29 -18.42
C GLU A 269 0.12 -0.94 -18.17
N LEU A 270 1.29 -0.93 -17.54
CA LEU A 270 2.08 0.28 -17.34
C LEU A 270 2.52 0.93 -18.66
N THR A 271 2.84 0.10 -19.66
CA THR A 271 3.17 0.58 -21.01
C THR A 271 1.96 1.23 -21.68
N ALA A 272 0.77 0.62 -21.54
CA ALA A 272 -0.48 1.19 -22.05
C ALA A 272 -0.80 2.54 -21.38
N MET A 273 -0.68 2.62 -20.04
CA MET A 273 -0.89 3.85 -19.28
C MET A 273 0.06 4.97 -19.74
N ARG A 274 1.35 4.68 -19.90
CA ARG A 274 2.34 5.66 -20.41
C ARG A 274 2.03 6.10 -21.83
N THR A 275 1.59 5.18 -22.70
CA THR A 275 1.19 5.49 -24.10
C THR A 275 -0.02 6.42 -24.14
N GLU A 276 -0.90 6.34 -23.14
CA GLU A 276 -2.06 7.23 -22.97
C GLU A 276 -1.71 8.58 -22.33
N GLY A 277 -0.43 8.84 -22.06
CA GLY A 277 0.04 10.14 -21.56
C GLY A 277 -0.03 10.28 -20.05
N THR A 278 0.14 9.19 -19.30
CA THR A 278 0.28 9.23 -17.84
C THR A 278 1.61 9.88 -17.46
N ASP A 279 1.55 10.88 -16.59
CA ASP A 279 2.70 11.61 -16.05
C ASP A 279 3.36 10.87 -14.86
N ALA A 280 2.54 10.24 -13.98
CA ALA A 280 3.01 9.46 -12.83
C ALA A 280 2.07 8.26 -12.56
N ILE A 281 2.59 7.18 -11.99
CA ILE A 281 1.85 5.93 -11.77
C ILE A 281 1.85 5.55 -10.28
N MET A 282 0.65 5.34 -9.73
CA MET A 282 0.43 4.81 -8.38
C MET A 282 -0.15 3.39 -8.46
N LEU A 283 0.49 2.45 -7.79
CA LEU A 283 -0.02 1.10 -7.59
C LEU A 283 -0.55 0.95 -6.17
N TYR A 284 -1.81 0.60 -6.04
CA TYR A 284 -2.39 0.11 -4.80
C TYR A 284 -2.33 -1.41 -4.78
N ILE A 285 -1.87 -1.98 -3.66
CA ILE A 285 -1.68 -3.43 -3.59
C ILE A 285 -2.10 -4.00 -2.24
N HIS A 286 -2.96 -5.02 -2.28
CA HIS A 286 -3.44 -5.74 -1.11
C HIS A 286 -2.60 -7.00 -0.95
N TRP A 287 -1.66 -7.01 0.03
CA TRP A 287 -0.59 -8.00 0.14
C TRP A 287 -0.04 -8.19 1.55
N GLY A 288 0.80 -9.21 1.73
CA GLY A 288 1.58 -9.42 2.95
C GLY A 288 0.89 -10.33 3.96
N ASP A 289 1.27 -10.17 5.21
CA ASP A 289 0.78 -10.96 6.34
C ASP A 289 -0.02 -10.08 7.30
N GLU A 290 -1.19 -10.56 7.74
CA GLU A 290 -2.03 -9.86 8.70
C GLU A 290 -1.31 -9.66 10.06
N TYR A 291 -1.60 -8.53 10.71
CA TYR A 291 -1.21 -8.17 12.07
C TYR A 291 0.31 -8.06 12.33
N THR A 292 1.10 -7.94 11.26
CA THR A 292 2.55 -7.83 11.30
C THR A 292 3.01 -6.46 10.85
N THR A 293 3.67 -5.69 11.72
CA THR A 293 4.14 -4.34 11.42
C THR A 293 5.43 -4.30 10.55
N THR A 294 6.02 -5.46 10.29
CA THR A 294 7.22 -5.58 9.44
C THR A 294 6.86 -6.29 8.14
N PRO A 295 7.14 -5.69 6.98
CA PRO A 295 6.89 -6.34 5.70
C PRO A 295 7.75 -7.61 5.57
N ASN A 296 7.14 -8.69 5.06
CA ASN A 296 7.84 -9.95 4.86
C ASN A 296 8.82 -9.89 3.68
N ALA A 297 9.65 -10.92 3.53
CA ALA A 297 10.67 -10.98 2.48
C ALA A 297 10.07 -10.95 1.06
N THR A 298 8.88 -11.48 0.87
CA THR A 298 8.19 -11.47 -0.43
C THR A 298 7.68 -10.07 -0.76
N GLN A 299 7.09 -9.34 0.20
CA GLN A 299 6.69 -7.94 0.01
C GLN A 299 7.90 -7.08 -0.41
N LYS A 300 9.06 -7.22 0.25
CA LYS A 300 10.28 -6.46 -0.08
C LYS A 300 10.80 -6.78 -1.49
N LYS A 301 10.82 -8.06 -1.88
CA LYS A 301 11.21 -8.46 -3.24
C LYS A 301 10.24 -7.91 -4.30
N MET A 302 8.94 -7.99 -4.03
CA MET A 302 7.92 -7.44 -4.92
C MET A 302 8.04 -5.93 -5.04
N ALA A 303 8.23 -5.21 -3.93
CA ALA A 303 8.40 -3.76 -3.93
C ALA A 303 9.59 -3.34 -4.82
N GLN A 304 10.74 -4.04 -4.73
CA GLN A 304 11.88 -3.78 -5.59
C GLN A 304 11.58 -4.09 -7.07
N ALA A 305 10.94 -5.21 -7.39
CA ALA A 305 10.57 -5.54 -8.76
C ALA A 305 9.57 -4.51 -9.35
N LEU A 306 8.62 -4.04 -8.55
CA LEU A 306 7.68 -2.99 -8.94
C LEU A 306 8.37 -1.63 -9.15
N CYS A 307 9.38 -1.32 -8.33
CA CYS A 307 10.26 -0.17 -8.55
C CYS A 307 11.01 -0.28 -9.88
N ASP A 308 11.53 -1.45 -10.21
CA ASP A 308 12.26 -1.70 -11.45
C ASP A 308 11.35 -1.64 -12.69
N LEU A 309 10.05 -1.85 -12.54
CA LEU A 309 9.04 -1.60 -13.58
C LEU A 309 8.70 -0.11 -13.76
N GLY A 310 9.22 0.77 -12.88
CA GLY A 310 9.06 2.21 -12.97
C GLY A 310 7.72 2.72 -12.46
N ILE A 311 7.20 2.15 -11.39
CA ILE A 311 6.09 2.68 -10.61
C ILE A 311 6.62 3.79 -9.70
N ASP A 312 5.90 4.92 -9.60
CA ASP A 312 6.34 6.07 -8.80
C ASP A 312 5.97 5.92 -7.34
N VAL A 313 4.76 5.38 -7.04
CA VAL A 313 4.27 5.19 -5.68
C VAL A 313 3.59 3.84 -5.53
N ILE A 314 3.95 3.09 -4.49
CA ILE A 314 3.29 1.84 -4.07
C ILE A 314 2.59 2.10 -2.73
N VAL A 315 1.29 1.79 -2.66
CA VAL A 315 0.47 1.94 -1.46
C VAL A 315 -0.14 0.59 -1.10
N GLY A 316 0.35 0.01 0.00
CA GLY A 316 -0.06 -1.31 0.48
C GLY A 316 -1.24 -1.27 1.46
N ASN A 317 -1.98 -2.39 1.50
CA ASN A 317 -3.08 -2.69 2.42
C ASN A 317 -3.00 -4.16 2.86
N HIS A 318 -3.98 -4.67 3.59
CA HIS A 318 -4.15 -6.06 4.04
C HIS A 318 -3.58 -6.37 5.43
N ALA A 319 -2.43 -5.84 5.80
CA ALA A 319 -1.83 -6.20 7.10
C ALA A 319 -2.68 -5.79 8.31
N HIS A 320 -3.69 -4.93 8.13
CA HIS A 320 -4.54 -4.37 9.19
C HIS A 320 -3.78 -3.65 10.30
N VAL A 321 -2.51 -3.34 10.06
CA VAL A 321 -1.62 -2.55 10.89
C VAL A 321 -0.75 -1.67 9.98
N PRO A 322 -0.30 -0.49 10.42
CA PRO A 322 0.68 0.28 9.69
C PRO A 322 1.98 -0.48 9.49
N GLN A 323 2.58 -0.36 8.30
CA GLN A 323 3.92 -0.86 7.98
C GLN A 323 4.82 0.28 7.50
N PRO A 324 6.16 0.10 7.44
CA PRO A 324 7.10 1.17 7.09
C PRO A 324 6.88 1.83 5.74
N VAL A 325 7.42 3.04 5.63
CA VAL A 325 7.69 3.73 4.36
C VAL A 325 9.13 3.44 3.94
N GLU A 326 9.36 3.23 2.66
CA GLU A 326 10.70 3.05 2.08
C GLU A 326 10.81 3.78 0.74
N LEU A 327 11.92 4.48 0.52
CA LEU A 327 12.26 5.07 -0.77
C LEU A 327 13.20 4.11 -1.51
N LEU A 328 12.67 3.37 -2.47
CA LEU A 328 13.38 2.37 -3.25
C LEU A 328 14.12 3.02 -4.43
N THR A 329 15.27 2.48 -4.80
CA THR A 329 16.03 2.88 -5.97
C THR A 329 15.85 1.83 -7.06
N ASN A 330 15.49 2.28 -8.28
CA ASN A 330 15.43 1.39 -9.44
C ASN A 330 16.82 0.85 -9.78
N THR A 331 16.93 -0.47 -9.93
CA THR A 331 18.23 -1.15 -10.15
C THR A 331 18.79 -0.95 -11.57
N GLN A 332 17.96 -0.52 -12.52
CA GLN A 332 18.34 -0.26 -13.91
C GLN A 332 18.60 1.23 -14.18
N ASP A 333 18.05 2.12 -13.34
CA ASP A 333 18.18 3.56 -13.45
C ASP A 333 18.15 4.20 -12.06
N GLU A 334 19.31 4.43 -11.48
CA GLU A 334 19.46 4.95 -10.10
C GLU A 334 18.83 6.34 -9.90
N SER A 335 18.57 7.08 -10.98
CA SER A 335 17.85 8.36 -10.92
C SER A 335 16.38 8.21 -10.61
N LYS A 336 15.80 7.03 -10.85
CA LYS A 336 14.40 6.72 -10.58
C LYS A 336 14.21 6.13 -9.20
N LYS A 337 13.24 6.67 -8.49
CA LYS A 337 12.86 6.24 -7.13
C LYS A 337 11.39 5.87 -7.09
N THR A 338 11.07 4.93 -6.23
CA THR A 338 9.68 4.56 -5.89
C THR A 338 9.45 4.77 -4.41
N LEU A 339 8.44 5.53 -4.05
CA LEU A 339 7.96 5.62 -2.68
C LEU A 339 7.05 4.43 -2.39
N CYS A 340 7.43 3.59 -1.44
CA CYS A 340 6.65 2.43 -1.02
C CYS A 340 6.18 2.60 0.43
N LEU A 341 4.87 2.70 0.63
CA LEU A 341 4.22 2.50 1.93
C LEU A 341 3.68 1.06 1.96
N TYR A 342 4.25 0.19 2.78
CA TYR A 342 3.92 -1.24 2.76
C TYR A 342 2.52 -1.56 3.26
N SER A 343 1.95 -0.80 4.22
CA SER A 343 0.55 -0.92 4.63
C SER A 343 0.06 0.34 5.34
N MET A 344 -1.15 0.77 5.01
CA MET A 344 -1.82 1.90 5.66
C MET A 344 -2.54 1.51 6.96
N GLY A 345 -2.70 0.23 7.28
CA GLY A 345 -3.51 -0.24 8.39
C GLY A 345 -5.01 -0.03 8.18
N ASN A 346 -5.78 -0.08 9.26
CA ASN A 346 -7.23 0.08 9.20
C ASN A 346 -7.64 1.57 9.23
N SER A 347 -8.48 1.98 8.30
CA SER A 347 -9.18 3.26 8.43
C SER A 347 -10.32 3.14 9.44
N VAL A 348 -11.18 2.13 9.30
CA VAL A 348 -12.17 1.74 10.31
C VAL A 348 -12.33 0.23 10.39
N SER A 349 -12.23 -0.33 11.59
CA SER A 349 -12.49 -1.74 11.85
C SER A 349 -12.94 -1.98 13.29
N ASN A 350 -13.34 -3.21 13.62
CA ASN A 350 -13.52 -3.63 15.01
C ASN A 350 -12.49 -4.70 15.41
N ILE A 351 -11.36 -4.78 14.73
CA ILE A 351 -10.20 -5.55 15.18
C ILE A 351 -9.58 -4.76 16.33
N ARG A 352 -9.58 -5.33 17.54
CA ARG A 352 -9.21 -4.59 18.75
C ARG A 352 -8.09 -5.27 19.48
N ARG A 353 -7.20 -4.49 20.10
CA ARG A 353 -6.15 -4.96 21.00
C ARG A 353 -6.68 -5.98 21.99
N GLY A 354 -5.90 -7.03 22.28
CA GLY A 354 -6.25 -8.09 23.20
C GLY A 354 -5.29 -9.27 23.12
N GLU A 355 -5.72 -10.43 23.56
CA GLU A 355 -4.89 -11.65 23.51
C GLU A 355 -4.56 -12.12 22.07
N SER A 356 -5.44 -11.83 21.11
CA SER A 356 -5.32 -12.31 19.72
C SER A 356 -4.79 -11.26 18.74
N TYR A 357 -4.87 -9.95 19.09
CA TYR A 357 -4.53 -8.87 18.16
C TYR A 357 -3.63 -7.84 18.83
N PRO A 358 -2.58 -7.36 18.13
CA PRO A 358 -1.71 -6.31 18.63
C PRO A 358 -2.44 -4.95 18.67
N PRO A 359 -2.00 -3.97 19.49
CA PRO A 359 -2.63 -2.66 19.58
C PRO A 359 -2.62 -1.89 18.24
N GLN A 360 -1.68 -2.17 17.36
CA GLN A 360 -1.56 -1.54 16.05
C GLN A 360 -2.76 -1.81 15.13
N THR A 361 -3.61 -2.80 15.40
CA THR A 361 -4.85 -3.04 14.64
C THR A 361 -5.91 -1.96 14.83
N GLU A 362 -5.74 -1.08 15.82
CA GLU A 362 -6.56 0.10 16.05
C GLU A 362 -6.02 1.35 15.34
N ASP A 363 -4.81 1.25 14.76
CA ASP A 363 -4.08 2.34 14.12
C ASP A 363 -4.23 2.29 12.61
N GLY A 364 -4.22 3.45 12.00
CA GLY A 364 -4.21 3.62 10.56
C GLY A 364 -3.46 4.88 10.16
N LEU A 365 -3.47 5.15 8.88
CA LEU A 365 -2.78 6.29 8.27
C LEU A 365 -3.71 7.05 7.33
N LEU A 366 -3.57 8.37 7.34
CA LEU A 366 -3.87 9.22 6.20
C LEU A 366 -2.53 9.54 5.52
N PHE A 367 -2.32 8.99 4.36
CA PHE A 367 -1.10 9.13 3.57
C PHE A 367 -1.35 10.05 2.39
N SER A 368 -0.44 10.98 2.11
CA SER A 368 -0.53 11.83 0.92
C SER A 368 0.81 11.96 0.22
N VAL A 369 0.73 12.09 -1.11
CA VAL A 369 1.87 12.36 -1.99
C VAL A 369 1.54 13.55 -2.87
N THR A 370 2.50 14.44 -3.08
CA THR A 370 2.35 15.59 -3.96
C THR A 370 3.30 15.47 -5.14
N PHE A 371 2.72 15.47 -6.34
CA PHE A 371 3.45 15.54 -7.61
C PHE A 371 3.52 17.00 -8.04
N ALA A 372 4.67 17.43 -8.57
CA ALA A 372 4.86 18.73 -9.18
C ALA A 372 5.15 18.60 -10.67
N LYS A 373 4.50 19.42 -11.50
CA LYS A 373 4.75 19.55 -12.93
C LYS A 373 5.52 20.81 -13.22
N TYR A 374 6.53 20.69 -14.05
CA TYR A 374 7.43 21.78 -14.41
C TYR A 374 7.20 22.25 -15.86
N SER A 375 7.71 23.45 -16.19
CA SER A 375 7.51 24.11 -17.49
C SER A 375 8.12 23.37 -18.68
N ASP A 376 9.07 22.46 -18.45
CA ASP A 376 9.66 21.58 -19.46
C ASP A 376 8.86 20.28 -19.66
N GLY A 377 7.75 20.10 -18.92
CA GLY A 377 6.90 18.91 -18.94
C GLY A 377 7.27 17.83 -17.94
N THR A 378 8.39 17.97 -17.23
CA THR A 378 8.82 17.01 -16.19
C THR A 378 7.79 16.97 -15.05
N VAL A 379 7.49 15.76 -14.56
CA VAL A 379 6.69 15.54 -13.34
C VAL A 379 7.53 14.77 -12.34
N LEU A 380 7.61 15.29 -11.12
CA LEU A 380 8.37 14.71 -10.02
C LEU A 380 7.49 14.56 -8.78
N LEU A 381 7.75 13.55 -7.97
CA LEU A 381 7.23 13.46 -6.60
C LEU A 381 8.00 14.47 -5.74
N GLU A 382 7.28 15.43 -5.14
CA GLU A 382 7.85 16.57 -4.44
C GLU A 382 7.84 16.43 -2.92
N SER A 383 6.80 15.80 -2.39
CA SER A 383 6.66 15.58 -0.96
C SER A 383 5.71 14.44 -0.64
N THR A 384 5.84 13.92 0.56
CA THR A 384 4.91 12.94 1.13
C THR A 384 4.62 13.28 2.58
N ASN A 385 3.41 12.98 3.04
CA ASN A 385 2.99 13.21 4.41
C ASN A 385 2.17 12.05 4.95
N ILE A 386 2.26 11.83 6.25
CA ILE A 386 1.46 10.85 6.98
C ILE A 386 0.85 11.54 8.20
N LEU A 387 -0.47 11.40 8.37
CA LEU A 387 -1.15 11.68 9.61
C LEU A 387 -1.59 10.35 10.24
N PRO A 388 -1.09 9.97 11.42
CA PRO A 388 -1.58 8.82 12.14
C PRO A 388 -3.06 8.97 12.48
N THR A 389 -3.79 7.86 12.44
CA THR A 389 -5.19 7.79 12.84
C THR A 389 -5.41 6.68 13.86
N TRP A 390 -6.41 6.86 14.70
CA TRP A 390 -6.82 5.86 15.68
C TRP A 390 -8.33 5.64 15.64
N VAL A 391 -8.76 4.38 15.65
CA VAL A 391 -10.18 4.01 15.67
C VAL A 391 -10.68 4.02 17.10
N ASP A 392 -11.36 5.08 17.50
CA ASP A 392 -12.05 5.15 18.79
C ASP A 392 -13.38 4.37 18.72
N ARG A 393 -13.54 3.42 19.65
CA ARG A 393 -14.79 2.72 19.88
C ARG A 393 -15.34 3.11 21.24
N TYR A 394 -16.43 3.84 21.27
CA TYR A 394 -17.11 4.29 22.48
C TYR A 394 -18.55 3.75 22.54
N VAL A 395 -19.22 3.92 23.67
CA VAL A 395 -20.62 3.53 23.86
C VAL A 395 -21.48 4.76 23.99
N GLU A 396 -22.51 4.84 23.15
CA GLU A 396 -23.54 5.87 23.20
C GLU A 396 -24.91 5.20 23.21
N ASN A 397 -25.77 5.53 24.21
CA ASN A 397 -27.09 4.94 24.40
C ASN A 397 -27.10 3.39 24.35
N GLY A 398 -26.05 2.76 24.92
CA GLY A 398 -25.90 1.30 24.97
C GLY A 398 -25.43 0.65 23.65
N VAL A 399 -25.17 1.44 22.61
CA VAL A 399 -24.68 0.97 21.31
C VAL A 399 -23.20 1.34 21.15
N SER A 400 -22.40 0.39 20.66
CA SER A 400 -21.02 0.71 20.26
C SER A 400 -21.03 1.65 19.08
N LYS A 401 -20.36 2.78 19.19
CA LYS A 401 -20.11 3.75 18.11
C LYS A 401 -18.63 3.76 17.76
N PHE A 402 -18.33 4.22 16.56
CA PHE A 402 -16.99 4.31 16.04
C PHE A 402 -16.74 5.71 15.47
N ARG A 403 -15.54 6.21 15.66
CA ARG A 403 -15.03 7.41 14.98
C ARG A 403 -13.54 7.26 14.75
N ILE A 404 -13.06 7.90 13.69
CA ILE A 404 -11.63 7.90 13.37
C ILE A 404 -11.08 9.24 13.86
N LEU A 405 -10.14 9.18 14.81
CA LEU A 405 -9.42 10.35 15.28
C LEU A 405 -8.14 10.51 14.48
N THR A 406 -7.90 11.73 13.98
CA THR A 406 -6.70 12.07 13.20
C THR A 406 -5.73 12.85 14.07
N MET A 407 -4.45 12.47 14.05
CA MET A 407 -3.41 13.07 14.89
C MET A 407 -2.45 13.92 14.05
N GLY A 408 -3.02 15.05 13.52
CA GLY A 408 -2.28 16.10 12.83
C GLY A 408 -1.79 17.20 13.77
N GLU A 409 -1.32 18.32 13.23
CA GLU A 409 -0.88 19.47 14.00
C GLU A 409 -1.95 19.93 15.00
N GLY A 410 -1.59 20.17 16.26
CA GLY A 410 -2.52 20.60 17.32
C GLY A 410 -3.54 19.57 17.76
N TRP A 411 -3.38 18.30 17.40
CA TRP A 411 -4.35 17.24 17.75
C TRP A 411 -4.54 17.08 19.27
N GLU A 412 -3.50 17.27 20.08
CA GLU A 412 -3.58 17.12 21.52
C GLU A 412 -4.55 18.13 22.16
N GLU A 413 -4.58 19.34 21.64
CA GLU A 413 -5.45 20.42 22.14
C GLU A 413 -6.91 20.20 21.74
N ASN A 414 -7.13 19.55 20.61
CA ASN A 414 -8.46 19.30 20.03
C ASN A 414 -9.05 17.92 20.38
N THR A 415 -8.30 17.07 21.10
CA THR A 415 -8.75 15.74 21.51
C THR A 415 -9.35 15.74 22.89
N GLU A 416 -10.48 15.05 23.08
CA GLU A 416 -11.12 14.88 24.38
C GLU A 416 -10.16 14.22 25.38
N GLU A 417 -10.05 14.75 26.59
CA GLU A 417 -9.10 14.29 27.61
C GLU A 417 -9.18 12.79 27.89
N LYS A 418 -10.41 12.22 27.88
CA LYS A 418 -10.63 10.79 28.16
C LYS A 418 -9.99 9.82 27.15
N VAL A 419 -9.65 10.28 25.92
CA VAL A 419 -9.05 9.45 24.86
C VAL A 419 -7.66 9.93 24.45
N LYS A 420 -7.21 11.07 24.98
CA LYS A 420 -5.93 11.69 24.64
C LYS A 420 -4.72 10.78 24.87
N GLU A 421 -4.70 10.05 25.98
CA GLU A 421 -3.63 9.08 26.30
C GLU A 421 -3.56 7.97 25.24
N LEU A 422 -4.73 7.40 24.86
CA LEU A 422 -4.81 6.35 23.86
C LEU A 422 -4.40 6.86 22.46
N CYS A 423 -4.76 8.09 22.12
CA CYS A 423 -4.30 8.74 20.90
C CYS A 423 -2.77 8.92 20.91
N ARG A 424 -2.19 9.33 22.05
CA ARG A 424 -0.73 9.48 22.17
C ARG A 424 -0.02 8.15 22.03
N GLU A 425 -0.47 7.09 22.71
CA GLU A 425 0.05 5.74 22.51
C GLU A 425 -0.02 5.29 21.05
N SER A 426 -1.15 5.57 20.36
CA SER A 426 -1.34 5.27 18.93
C SER A 426 -0.36 6.06 18.07
N PHE A 427 -0.25 7.37 18.30
CA PHE A 427 0.67 8.24 17.59
C PHE A 427 2.11 7.77 17.71
N ASP A 428 2.58 7.54 18.96
CA ASP A 428 3.97 7.16 19.23
C ASP A 428 4.34 5.83 18.56
N ARG A 429 3.47 4.80 18.68
CA ARG A 429 3.75 3.49 18.06
C ARG A 429 3.64 3.51 16.53
N THR A 430 2.77 4.35 15.97
CA THR A 430 2.64 4.51 14.51
C THR A 430 3.85 5.26 13.96
N MET A 431 4.23 6.38 14.58
CA MET A 431 5.40 7.15 14.16
C MET A 431 6.70 6.36 14.31
N ALA A 432 6.81 5.49 15.33
CA ALA A 432 7.95 4.57 15.45
C ALA A 432 8.10 3.62 14.24
N ILE A 433 7.02 3.34 13.51
CA ILE A 433 7.04 2.49 12.33
C ILE A 433 7.39 3.30 11.06
N VAL A 434 6.80 4.49 10.89
CA VAL A 434 6.81 5.20 9.59
C VAL A 434 7.77 6.38 9.52
N ALA A 435 8.17 6.99 10.65
CA ALA A 435 8.83 8.29 10.66
C ALA A 435 10.18 8.31 9.91
N SER A 436 11.03 7.30 10.12
CA SER A 436 12.37 7.28 9.52
C SER A 436 12.33 7.21 7.99
N GLY A 437 11.44 6.39 7.44
CA GLY A 437 11.27 6.30 5.98
C GLY A 437 10.61 7.53 5.37
N LEU A 438 9.63 8.11 6.08
CA LEU A 438 8.98 9.36 5.69
C LEU A 438 9.98 10.52 5.64
N GLU A 439 10.84 10.64 6.67
CA GLU A 439 11.88 11.65 6.74
C GLU A 439 12.91 11.47 5.61
N ALA A 440 13.41 10.25 5.41
CA ALA A 440 14.36 9.94 4.34
C ALA A 440 13.81 10.29 2.95
N ALA A 441 12.53 9.97 2.68
CA ALA A 441 11.88 10.30 1.42
C ALA A 441 11.79 11.83 1.23
N ASN A 442 11.33 12.56 2.23
CA ASN A 442 11.20 14.03 2.14
C ASN A 442 12.56 14.72 2.03
N GLN A 443 13.60 14.24 2.72
CA GLN A 443 14.97 14.75 2.54
C GLN A 443 15.45 14.58 1.10
N TYR A 444 15.21 13.39 0.50
CA TYR A 444 15.53 13.15 -0.91
C TYR A 444 14.80 14.14 -1.83
N TYR A 445 13.49 14.34 -1.65
CA TYR A 445 12.72 15.26 -2.52
C TYR A 445 13.20 16.70 -2.40
N VAL A 446 13.50 17.18 -1.20
CA VAL A 446 14.07 18.52 -0.99
C VAL A 446 15.39 18.70 -1.73
N GLN A 447 16.29 17.69 -1.68
CA GLN A 447 17.60 17.75 -2.33
C GLN A 447 17.54 17.64 -3.86
N ASN A 448 16.47 17.05 -4.42
CA ASN A 448 16.32 16.78 -5.85
C ASN A 448 15.23 17.64 -6.53
N ARG A 449 14.82 18.75 -5.91
CA ARG A 449 13.93 19.75 -6.54
C ARG A 449 14.62 20.38 -7.74
N LEU A 450 13.83 20.69 -8.76
CA LEU A 450 14.33 21.46 -9.92
C LEU A 450 14.39 22.97 -9.63
N GLU A 451 13.68 23.46 -8.61
CA GLU A 451 13.69 24.84 -8.14
C GLU A 451 14.79 25.05 -7.10
N THR A 452 15.54 26.15 -7.22
CA THR A 452 16.52 26.58 -6.21
C THR A 452 15.82 27.35 -5.08
N GLU A 453 16.47 27.49 -3.91
CA GLU A 453 15.98 28.33 -2.80
C GLU A 453 15.73 29.78 -3.21
N ALA A 454 16.50 30.32 -4.20
CA ALA A 454 16.33 31.63 -4.76
C ALA A 454 15.00 31.80 -5.52
N ASP A 455 14.51 30.73 -6.17
CA ASP A 455 13.22 30.74 -6.89
C ASP A 455 12.03 30.73 -5.92
N LEU A 456 12.23 30.27 -4.68
CA LEU A 456 11.22 30.20 -3.63
C LEU A 456 11.13 31.49 -2.79
N GLY A 457 11.99 32.49 -3.04
CA GLY A 457 12.05 33.73 -2.27
C GLY A 457 12.49 33.53 -0.80
N ILE A 458 13.18 32.42 -0.51
CA ILE A 458 13.77 32.05 0.78
C ILE A 458 15.28 32.39 0.69
N ALA A 459 15.62 33.66 0.58
CA ALA A 459 17.00 34.18 0.62
C ALA A 459 17.14 35.23 1.74
#